data_8f714cccbd76ba968b6b9c5c71007555
#
_entry.id   8f714cccbd76ba968b6b9c5c71007555
#
_cell.length_a   1.000
_cell.length_b   1.000
_cell.length_c   1.000
_cell.angle_alpha   90.00
_cell.angle_beta   90.00
_cell.angle_gamma   90.00
#
_symmetry.space_group_name_H-M   'P 1'
#
loop_
_entity.id
_entity.type
_entity.pdbx_description
1 polymer ?
#
loop_
_entity_poly.entity_id
_entity_poly.type
_entity_poly.pdbx_seq_one_letter_code
_entity_poly.pdbx_strand_id
1 'polypeptide(L)'
;FSSHKSIWARMMHANLAGLMPQVIAVWCEEMGHDVELFSFTGCEDLKEDTPKDVDIIFISAFTQSAIQAYALSNLYSSKGIVTVLGGPHARCYPEDAQKYFDYVLGLTDKETVREVLEECSPRRELGRCFSAAQQPTYLPGIRERWKYIELALRKAPWVKMVPMIGSLGCPYSCSFCIDAEVAYQPLEFEAIKEDLRFVRTKYKRPVVSWYDPNFGVRFDDYMSTIEDAVPMNSIDFIAESSLSLLSEPHLKRLQANGFKAILPGIESWYDMANKSKTGKKQGMEKVEVVSEHVNMILRYLPYIQTNFVLGLDCDDGPESFELTKKFVDMSPAAFPAFPLLTSFGEAAPLNLEYQGEGRVLPFPFHF
;
A
#
# COMPACT_ATOMS: atom_id res chain seq x y z
N PHE A 1 4.25 -0.92 -15.51
CA PHE A 1 5.30 -0.38 -16.39
C PHE A 1 4.69 0.66 -17.32
N SER A 2 4.65 1.93 -16.93
CA SER A 2 4.50 2.99 -17.92
C SER A 2 5.88 3.30 -18.46
N SER A 3 6.05 3.34 -19.77
CA SER A 3 7.27 3.86 -20.37
C SER A 3 7.36 5.35 -20.00
N HIS A 4 8.14 5.68 -19.00
CA HIS A 4 8.27 7.03 -18.42
C HIS A 4 8.93 8.06 -19.36
N LYS A 5 8.95 7.80 -20.66
CA LYS A 5 9.45 8.72 -21.66
C LYS A 5 8.52 9.90 -21.96
N SER A 6 7.25 9.80 -21.54
CA SER A 6 6.27 10.88 -21.74
C SER A 6 6.42 11.93 -20.62
N ILE A 7 6.39 13.21 -21.00
CA ILE A 7 6.42 14.34 -20.06
C ILE A 7 5.22 14.28 -19.07
N TRP A 8 4.08 13.78 -19.53
CA TRP A 8 2.88 13.60 -18.73
C TRP A 8 3.04 12.49 -17.67
N ALA A 9 3.68 11.37 -18.01
CA ALA A 9 3.98 10.32 -17.05
C ALA A 9 4.92 10.82 -15.95
N ARG A 10 5.92 11.65 -16.28
CA ARG A 10 6.80 12.30 -15.30
C ARG A 10 6.06 13.30 -14.43
N MET A 11 5.11 14.06 -14.98
CA MET A 11 4.32 15.04 -14.25
C MET A 11 3.33 14.40 -13.27
N MET A 12 2.75 13.26 -13.66
CA MET A 12 1.79 12.48 -12.84
C MET A 12 2.47 11.49 -11.90
N HIS A 13 3.80 11.43 -11.90
CA HIS A 13 4.53 10.54 -11.00
C HIS A 13 4.35 11.02 -9.57
N ALA A 14 3.38 10.42 -8.88
CA ALA A 14 3.22 10.62 -7.46
C ALA A 14 4.45 10.06 -6.74
N ASN A 15 4.89 10.74 -5.70
CA ASN A 15 5.90 10.19 -4.82
C ASN A 15 5.28 9.06 -4.00
N LEU A 16 5.42 7.85 -4.48
CA LEU A 16 5.02 6.62 -3.80
C LEU A 16 6.22 6.03 -3.05
N ALA A 17 6.88 6.84 -2.22
CA ALA A 17 7.93 6.32 -1.35
C ALA A 17 7.36 5.24 -0.44
N GLY A 18 7.87 4.03 -0.56
CA GLY A 18 7.45 2.91 0.28
C GLY A 18 7.72 3.23 1.75
N LEU A 19 6.68 3.16 2.60
CA LEU A 19 6.80 3.49 4.02
C LEU A 19 7.73 2.52 4.74
N MET A 20 7.54 1.20 4.57
CA MET A 20 8.34 0.18 5.27
C MET A 20 9.84 0.24 4.98
N PRO A 21 10.33 0.50 3.74
CA PRO A 21 11.76 0.75 3.53
C PRO A 21 12.33 1.88 4.37
N GLN A 22 11.57 2.97 4.57
CA GLN A 22 11.98 4.08 5.43
C GLN A 22 12.01 3.68 6.91
N VAL A 23 11.05 2.87 7.35
CA VAL A 23 10.97 2.32 8.71
C VAL A 23 12.18 1.42 8.99
N ILE A 24 12.47 0.48 8.09
CA ILE A 24 13.63 -0.41 8.22
C ILE A 24 14.94 0.40 8.24
N ALA A 25 15.06 1.43 7.40
CA ALA A 25 16.21 2.30 7.39
C ALA A 25 16.45 2.98 8.74
N VAL A 26 15.39 3.50 9.39
CA VAL A 26 15.49 4.07 10.74
C VAL A 26 15.87 3.02 11.76
N TRP A 27 15.28 1.82 11.72
CA TRP A 27 15.64 0.74 12.64
C TRP A 27 17.11 0.33 12.52
N CYS A 28 17.63 0.25 11.29
CA CYS A 28 19.07 -0.03 11.07
C CYS A 28 19.95 1.06 11.67
N GLU A 29 19.60 2.35 11.52
CA GLU A 29 20.34 3.45 12.15
C GLU A 29 20.28 3.42 13.67
N GLU A 30 19.12 3.12 14.26
CA GLU A 30 18.97 2.96 15.71
C GLU A 30 19.80 1.79 16.26
N MET A 31 20.14 0.81 15.42
CA MET A 31 21.04 -0.29 15.73
C MET A 31 22.52 0.03 15.45
N GLY A 32 22.82 1.26 14.98
CA GLY A 32 24.19 1.74 14.80
C GLY A 32 24.80 1.50 13.41
N HIS A 33 23.98 1.19 12.41
CA HIS A 33 24.43 0.99 11.03
C HIS A 33 24.32 2.28 10.21
N ASP A 34 25.27 2.47 9.28
CA ASP A 34 25.17 3.50 8.25
C ASP A 34 24.19 3.06 7.15
N VAL A 35 23.23 3.93 6.82
CA VAL A 35 22.15 3.59 5.89
C VAL A 35 22.05 4.54 4.72
N GLU A 36 22.04 3.99 3.52
CA GLU A 36 21.70 4.69 2.28
C GLU A 36 20.34 4.18 1.76
N LEU A 37 19.39 5.10 1.49
CA LEU A 37 18.10 4.75 0.86
C LEU A 37 18.13 5.09 -0.62
N PHE A 38 17.88 4.09 -1.45
CA PHE A 38 17.68 4.22 -2.89
C PHE A 38 16.21 3.96 -3.27
N SER A 39 15.65 4.84 -4.08
CA SER A 39 14.27 4.68 -4.60
C SER A 39 14.31 4.55 -6.11
N PHE A 40 13.88 3.39 -6.62
CA PHE A 40 13.76 3.14 -8.05
C PHE A 40 12.41 3.65 -8.57
N THR A 41 12.46 4.58 -9.52
CA THR A 41 11.28 5.20 -10.14
C THR A 41 11.03 4.71 -11.57
N GLY A 42 11.87 3.80 -12.08
CA GLY A 42 11.87 3.33 -13.45
C GLY A 42 12.71 4.17 -14.42
N CYS A 43 13.40 5.20 -13.90
CA CYS A 43 14.27 6.08 -14.68
C CYS A 43 15.76 5.87 -14.38
N GLU A 44 16.07 5.28 -13.25
CA GLU A 44 17.43 5.04 -12.78
C GLU A 44 18.04 3.81 -13.47
N ASP A 45 19.35 3.85 -13.68
CA ASP A 45 20.13 2.67 -14.05
C ASP A 45 20.46 1.86 -12.79
N LEU A 46 19.83 0.71 -12.63
CA LEU A 46 20.03 -0.14 -11.45
C LEU A 46 21.47 -0.61 -11.27
N LYS A 47 22.30 -0.64 -12.32
CA LYS A 47 23.68 -1.03 -12.23
C LYS A 47 24.59 0.11 -11.79
N GLU A 48 24.31 1.34 -12.26
CA GLU A 48 25.15 2.49 -12.03
C GLU A 48 24.71 3.33 -10.84
N ASP A 49 23.40 3.48 -10.64
CA ASP A 49 22.84 4.41 -9.66
C ASP A 49 22.58 3.77 -8.28
N THR A 50 22.65 2.42 -8.16
CA THR A 50 22.47 1.75 -6.86
C THR A 50 23.75 1.83 -5.99
N PRO A 51 23.61 1.81 -4.64
CA PRO A 51 24.75 1.79 -3.72
C PRO A 51 25.75 0.68 -4.05
N LYS A 52 27.07 0.94 -3.94
CA LYS A 52 28.11 -0.01 -4.35
C LYS A 52 28.92 -0.55 -3.17
N ASP A 53 29.14 0.27 -2.15
CA ASP A 53 29.95 -0.08 -0.97
C ASP A 53 29.03 -0.32 0.22
N VAL A 54 28.38 -1.49 0.23
CA VAL A 54 27.45 -1.93 1.28
C VAL A 54 27.71 -3.39 1.64
N ASP A 55 27.46 -3.76 2.88
CA ASP A 55 27.58 -5.15 3.37
C ASP A 55 26.30 -5.94 3.14
N ILE A 56 25.15 -5.27 3.21
CA ILE A 56 23.82 -5.86 3.07
C ILE A 56 22.89 -4.91 2.33
N ILE A 57 22.00 -5.44 1.51
CA ILE A 57 20.96 -4.66 0.84
C ILE A 57 19.55 -5.21 1.13
N PHE A 58 18.66 -4.33 1.61
CA PHE A 58 17.23 -4.61 1.75
C PHE A 58 16.49 -4.11 0.52
N ILE A 59 15.78 -5.01 -0.16
CA ILE A 59 15.00 -4.71 -1.36
C ILE A 59 13.53 -4.90 -1.05
N SER A 60 12.70 -3.87 -1.26
CA SER A 60 11.24 -3.99 -1.16
C SER A 60 10.64 -4.01 -2.55
N ALA A 61 9.86 -5.03 -2.86
CA ALA A 61 9.26 -5.20 -4.17
C ALA A 61 7.79 -5.62 -4.11
N PHE A 62 7.01 -5.08 -5.07
CA PHE A 62 5.74 -5.66 -5.49
C PHE A 62 6.01 -6.79 -6.50
N THR A 63 5.06 -7.70 -6.66
CA THR A 63 5.22 -8.85 -7.56
C THR A 63 5.51 -8.44 -9.02
N GLN A 64 4.96 -7.33 -9.48
CA GLN A 64 5.23 -6.78 -10.82
C GLN A 64 6.70 -6.36 -11.02
N SER A 65 7.42 -6.09 -9.94
CA SER A 65 8.84 -5.71 -9.96
C SER A 65 9.79 -6.83 -9.49
N ALA A 66 9.27 -8.03 -9.28
CA ALA A 66 10.04 -9.13 -8.71
C ALA A 66 11.23 -9.53 -9.58
N ILE A 67 11.07 -9.57 -10.89
CA ILE A 67 12.16 -9.91 -11.82
C ILE A 67 13.32 -8.91 -11.72
N GLN A 68 13.03 -7.61 -11.59
CA GLN A 68 14.06 -6.60 -11.37
C GLN A 68 14.72 -6.77 -10.00
N ALA A 69 13.94 -7.08 -8.96
CA ALA A 69 14.47 -7.37 -7.63
C ALA A 69 15.40 -8.60 -7.63
N TYR A 70 15.05 -9.66 -8.37
CA TYR A 70 15.87 -10.85 -8.51
C TYR A 70 17.18 -10.56 -9.28
N ALA A 71 17.09 -9.79 -10.36
CA ALA A 71 18.29 -9.36 -11.10
C ALA A 71 19.22 -8.50 -10.23
N LEU A 72 18.66 -7.62 -9.42
CA LEU A 72 19.41 -6.79 -8.49
C LEU A 72 20.05 -7.65 -7.38
N SER A 73 19.31 -8.58 -6.81
CA SER A 73 19.85 -9.54 -5.84
C SER A 73 21.04 -10.33 -6.41
N ASN A 74 20.91 -10.89 -7.61
CA ASN A 74 22.00 -11.60 -8.28
C ASN A 74 23.23 -10.70 -8.50
N LEU A 75 23.02 -9.42 -8.85
CA LEU A 75 24.12 -8.45 -9.01
C LEU A 75 24.90 -8.23 -7.72
N TYR A 76 24.19 -8.10 -6.58
CA TYR A 76 24.84 -7.89 -5.28
C TYR A 76 25.45 -9.16 -4.72
N SER A 77 24.74 -10.31 -4.80
CA SER A 77 25.25 -11.60 -4.36
C SER A 77 26.54 -11.99 -5.11
N SER A 78 26.65 -11.64 -6.40
CA SER A 78 27.90 -11.89 -7.18
C SER A 78 29.11 -11.11 -6.68
N LYS A 79 28.89 -10.07 -5.87
CA LYS A 79 29.91 -9.27 -5.20
C LYS A 79 30.14 -9.67 -3.73
N GLY A 80 29.46 -10.71 -3.26
CA GLY A 80 29.52 -11.18 -1.87
C GLY A 80 28.67 -10.36 -0.89
N ILE A 81 27.78 -9.49 -1.38
CA ILE A 81 26.90 -8.64 -0.57
C ILE A 81 25.65 -9.44 -0.23
N VAL A 82 25.24 -9.41 1.04
CA VAL A 82 24.03 -10.10 1.54
C VAL A 82 22.78 -9.38 1.04
N THR A 83 21.79 -10.16 0.61
CA THR A 83 20.56 -9.67 0.00
C THR A 83 19.32 -10.08 0.77
N VAL A 84 18.44 -9.12 1.02
CA VAL A 84 17.20 -9.30 1.78
C VAL A 84 16.02 -8.82 0.94
N LEU A 85 15.01 -9.65 0.75
CA LEU A 85 13.74 -9.26 0.15
C LEU A 85 12.69 -9.01 1.22
N GLY A 86 12.01 -7.90 1.10
CA GLY A 86 10.81 -7.57 1.85
C GLY A 86 9.69 -7.06 0.94
N GLY A 87 8.62 -6.60 1.55
CA GLY A 87 7.46 -6.04 0.85
C GLY A 87 6.46 -7.09 0.37
N PRO A 88 5.47 -6.68 -0.43
CA PRO A 88 4.37 -7.55 -0.83
C PRO A 88 4.80 -8.84 -1.52
N HIS A 89 5.81 -8.78 -2.39
CA HIS A 89 6.28 -9.98 -3.11
C HIS A 89 6.85 -11.06 -2.20
N ALA A 90 7.58 -10.67 -1.15
CA ALA A 90 8.12 -11.61 -0.16
C ALA A 90 7.02 -12.40 0.58
N ARG A 91 5.85 -11.80 0.77
CA ARG A 91 4.67 -12.46 1.36
C ARG A 91 3.92 -13.33 0.37
N CYS A 92 3.91 -12.93 -0.91
CA CYS A 92 3.16 -13.63 -1.95
C CYS A 92 3.86 -14.91 -2.45
N TYR A 93 5.19 -14.86 -2.58
CA TYR A 93 5.99 -15.92 -3.22
C TYR A 93 7.30 -16.16 -2.45
N PRO A 94 7.24 -16.50 -1.16
CA PRO A 94 8.44 -16.68 -0.35
C PRO A 94 9.33 -17.81 -0.85
N GLU A 95 8.74 -18.95 -1.27
CA GLU A 95 9.47 -20.11 -1.78
C GLU A 95 10.24 -19.82 -3.09
N ASP A 96 9.67 -18.96 -3.95
CA ASP A 96 10.37 -18.56 -5.18
C ASP A 96 11.48 -17.56 -4.85
N ALA A 97 11.21 -16.60 -3.96
CA ALA A 97 12.15 -15.57 -3.55
C ALA A 97 13.40 -16.14 -2.85
N GLN A 98 13.28 -17.22 -2.07
CA GLN A 98 14.41 -17.90 -1.42
C GLN A 98 15.50 -18.38 -2.38
N LYS A 99 15.15 -18.61 -3.65
CA LYS A 99 16.13 -19.03 -4.67
C LYS A 99 17.10 -17.90 -5.04
N TYR A 100 16.73 -16.66 -4.78
CA TYR A 100 17.45 -15.47 -5.23
C TYR A 100 18.00 -14.64 -4.08
N PHE A 101 17.37 -14.65 -2.90
CA PHE A 101 17.74 -13.83 -1.75
C PHE A 101 18.32 -14.67 -0.62
N ASP A 102 19.19 -14.07 0.18
CA ASP A 102 19.75 -14.69 1.37
C ASP A 102 18.70 -14.73 2.50
N TYR A 103 17.86 -13.69 2.55
CA TYR A 103 16.75 -13.58 3.50
C TYR A 103 15.47 -13.10 2.79
N VAL A 104 14.34 -13.67 3.19
CA VAL A 104 13.01 -13.27 2.73
C VAL A 104 12.15 -12.91 3.94
N LEU A 105 11.72 -11.65 4.02
CA LEU A 105 10.97 -11.11 5.16
C LEU A 105 9.48 -11.01 4.83
N GLY A 106 8.67 -11.74 5.55
CA GLY A 106 7.21 -11.63 5.55
C GLY A 106 6.73 -10.40 6.32
N LEU A 107 5.88 -10.58 7.34
CA LEU A 107 5.59 -9.51 8.30
C LEU A 107 6.87 -9.16 9.06
N THR A 108 7.13 -7.87 9.22
CA THR A 108 8.45 -7.41 9.69
C THR A 108 8.30 -6.45 10.86
N ASP A 109 9.07 -6.70 11.91
CA ASP A 109 9.28 -5.82 13.05
C ASP A 109 10.78 -5.52 13.24
N LYS A 110 11.12 -4.73 14.25
CA LYS A 110 12.52 -4.33 14.53
C LYS A 110 13.39 -5.53 14.91
N GLU A 111 12.79 -6.51 15.60
CA GLU A 111 13.51 -7.71 16.04
C GLU A 111 13.91 -8.58 14.85
N THR A 112 12.97 -8.81 13.93
CA THR A 112 13.24 -9.55 12.68
C THR A 112 14.38 -8.90 11.88
N VAL A 113 14.40 -7.56 11.82
CA VAL A 113 15.51 -6.84 11.15
C VAL A 113 16.82 -7.02 11.89
N ARG A 114 16.80 -6.99 13.22
CA ARG A 114 17.99 -7.21 14.06
C ARG A 114 18.59 -8.59 13.84
N GLU A 115 17.78 -9.64 13.88
CA GLU A 115 18.23 -11.02 13.65
C GLU A 115 18.95 -11.15 12.31
N VAL A 116 18.39 -10.55 11.24
CA VAL A 116 19.01 -10.55 9.92
C VAL A 116 20.36 -9.81 9.91
N LEU A 117 20.46 -8.66 10.59
CA LEU A 117 21.68 -7.88 10.65
C LEU A 117 22.78 -8.58 11.48
N GLU A 118 22.42 -9.19 12.59
CA GLU A 118 23.38 -9.90 13.45
C GLU A 118 23.91 -11.17 12.77
N GLU A 119 23.06 -11.87 12.04
CA GLU A 119 23.46 -13.06 11.31
C GLU A 119 24.24 -12.75 10.03
N CYS A 120 23.77 -11.80 9.24
CA CYS A 120 24.37 -11.23 8.02
C CYS A 120 25.21 -12.23 7.21
N SER A 121 24.63 -13.38 6.85
CA SER A 121 25.36 -14.42 6.14
C SER A 121 24.71 -14.80 4.82
N PRO A 122 25.51 -15.04 3.75
CA PRO A 122 24.98 -15.45 2.46
C PRO A 122 24.38 -16.86 2.54
N ARG A 123 23.34 -17.10 1.73
CA ARG A 123 22.72 -18.42 1.59
C ARG A 123 23.72 -19.45 1.02
N ARG A 124 23.53 -20.69 1.40
CA ARG A 124 24.27 -21.81 0.80
C ARG A 124 23.53 -22.37 -0.43
N GLU A 125 22.25 -22.71 -0.27
CA GLU A 125 21.37 -23.22 -1.34
C GLU A 125 20.13 -22.34 -1.47
N LEU A 126 19.30 -22.27 -0.42
CA LEU A 126 18.11 -21.44 -0.33
C LEU A 126 18.28 -20.40 0.77
N GLY A 127 17.67 -19.22 0.54
CA GLY A 127 17.57 -18.19 1.55
C GLY A 127 16.65 -18.58 2.70
N ARG A 128 16.70 -17.83 3.79
CA ARG A 128 15.89 -18.06 4.98
C ARG A 128 14.69 -17.14 5.02
N CYS A 129 13.53 -17.69 5.36
CA CYS A 129 12.33 -16.91 5.59
C CYS A 129 12.21 -16.51 7.07
N PHE A 130 11.96 -15.24 7.30
CA PHE A 130 11.62 -14.70 8.61
C PHE A 130 10.28 -13.98 8.52
N SER A 131 9.49 -14.10 9.57
CA SER A 131 8.24 -13.34 9.68
C SER A 131 7.97 -13.07 11.15
N ALA A 132 7.70 -11.83 11.49
CA ALA A 132 7.29 -11.46 12.85
C ALA A 132 6.00 -12.20 13.23
N ALA A 133 5.96 -12.73 14.44
CA ALA A 133 4.80 -13.44 14.97
C ALA A 133 3.60 -12.51 15.19
N GLN A 134 3.85 -11.22 15.42
CA GLN A 134 2.84 -10.18 15.62
C GLN A 134 3.27 -8.91 14.90
N GLN A 135 2.30 -8.12 14.49
CA GLN A 135 2.58 -6.80 13.93
C GLN A 135 3.01 -5.83 15.06
N PRO A 136 3.95 -4.90 14.74
CA PRO A 136 4.37 -3.90 15.72
C PRO A 136 3.22 -2.94 16.06
N THR A 137 3.15 -2.48 17.29
CA THR A 137 2.23 -1.43 17.74
C THR A 137 2.78 -0.03 17.54
N TYR A 138 4.08 0.09 17.26
CA TYR A 138 4.81 1.33 17.00
C TYR A 138 5.73 1.19 15.80
N LEU A 139 5.75 2.21 14.99
CA LEU A 139 6.70 2.40 13.89
C LEU A 139 7.39 3.76 14.05
N PRO A 140 8.66 3.92 13.62
CA PRO A 140 9.30 5.22 13.52
C PRO A 140 8.41 6.22 12.77
N GLY A 141 8.18 7.37 13.41
CA GLY A 141 7.28 8.39 12.91
C GLY A 141 7.86 9.16 11.72
N ILE A 142 7.08 10.14 11.25
CA ILE A 142 7.50 10.99 10.11
C ILE A 142 8.75 11.79 10.46
N ARG A 143 8.93 12.18 11.72
CA ARG A 143 10.11 12.95 12.17
C ARG A 143 11.39 12.12 12.00
N GLU A 144 11.40 10.89 12.45
CA GLU A 144 12.53 9.97 12.39
C GLU A 144 12.85 9.61 10.94
N ARG A 145 11.82 9.42 10.12
CA ARG A 145 11.92 9.08 8.69
C ARG A 145 12.13 10.29 7.77
N TRP A 146 12.14 11.53 8.30
CA TRP A 146 12.04 12.73 7.48
C TRP A 146 13.10 12.84 6.38
N LYS A 147 14.35 12.50 6.66
CA LYS A 147 15.42 12.55 5.66
C LYS A 147 15.13 11.67 4.44
N TYR A 148 14.52 10.49 4.66
CA TYR A 148 14.15 9.55 3.61
C TYR A 148 12.89 10.00 2.85
N ILE A 149 11.93 10.54 3.57
CA ILE A 149 10.75 11.18 2.97
C ILE A 149 11.17 12.33 2.06
N GLU A 150 12.06 13.19 2.54
CA GLU A 150 12.53 14.34 1.77
C GLU A 150 13.30 13.94 0.50
N LEU A 151 14.12 12.89 0.53
CA LEU A 151 14.78 12.33 -0.65
C LEU A 151 13.74 11.91 -1.72
N ALA A 152 12.71 11.21 -1.31
CA ALA A 152 11.64 10.80 -2.21
C ALA A 152 10.83 12.01 -2.73
N LEU A 153 10.51 12.98 -1.86
CA LEU A 153 9.81 14.22 -2.25
C LEU A 153 10.60 15.07 -3.24
N ARG A 154 11.92 15.04 -3.22
CA ARG A 154 12.76 15.74 -4.20
C ARG A 154 12.63 15.14 -5.60
N LYS A 155 12.39 13.85 -5.71
CA LYS A 155 12.15 13.17 -7.00
C LYS A 155 10.76 13.41 -7.55
N ALA A 156 9.77 13.82 -6.73
CA ALA A 156 8.41 14.12 -7.15
C ALA A 156 8.30 15.56 -7.66
N PRO A 157 8.04 15.79 -8.94
CA PRO A 157 8.08 17.16 -9.49
C PRO A 157 6.90 18.02 -9.03
N TRP A 158 5.69 17.45 -8.91
CA TRP A 158 4.47 18.23 -8.71
C TRP A 158 3.64 17.82 -7.51
N VAL A 159 3.46 16.53 -7.28
CA VAL A 159 2.62 16.01 -6.21
C VAL A 159 3.50 15.51 -5.07
N LYS A 160 3.58 16.29 -4.00
CA LYS A 160 4.37 15.98 -2.81
C LYS A 160 3.46 15.48 -1.71
N MET A 161 3.28 14.18 -1.62
CA MET A 161 2.49 13.55 -0.57
C MET A 161 3.39 12.96 0.51
N VAL A 162 3.12 13.28 1.76
CA VAL A 162 3.80 12.69 2.92
C VAL A 162 3.09 11.41 3.30
N PRO A 163 3.77 10.24 3.27
CA PRO A 163 3.14 8.97 3.63
C PRO A 163 2.99 8.86 5.14
N MET A 164 1.78 8.57 5.58
CA MET A 164 1.41 8.31 6.97
C MET A 164 0.69 6.98 7.06
N ILE A 165 0.82 6.31 8.18
CA ILE A 165 0.09 5.09 8.51
C ILE A 165 -0.37 5.16 9.95
N GLY A 166 -1.59 4.76 10.21
CA GLY A 166 -2.17 4.71 11.56
C GLY A 166 -2.58 3.30 11.98
N SER A 167 -2.59 2.36 11.04
CA SER A 167 -2.86 0.96 11.32
C SER A 167 -2.20 0.03 10.32
N LEU A 168 -1.92 -1.19 10.77
CA LEU A 168 -1.46 -2.31 9.95
C LEU A 168 -2.59 -3.34 9.83
N GLY A 169 -2.64 -4.06 8.70
CA GLY A 169 -3.68 -5.06 8.45
C GLY A 169 -5.09 -4.47 8.32
N CYS A 170 -6.07 -5.35 8.17
CA CYS A 170 -7.46 -4.97 7.91
C CYS A 170 -8.42 -5.92 8.63
N PRO A 171 -9.54 -5.43 9.22
CA PRO A 171 -10.50 -6.30 9.88
C PRO A 171 -11.41 -7.06 8.90
N TYR A 172 -11.33 -6.77 7.60
CA TYR A 172 -12.07 -7.46 6.56
C TYR A 172 -11.24 -8.61 5.96
N SER A 173 -11.88 -9.73 5.70
CA SER A 173 -11.26 -10.93 5.13
C SER A 173 -11.60 -11.10 3.65
N CYS A 174 -11.33 -10.07 2.83
CA CYS A 174 -11.58 -10.16 1.38
C CYS A 174 -10.64 -11.20 0.76
N SER A 175 -11.18 -12.30 0.24
CA SER A 175 -10.41 -13.46 -0.20
C SER A 175 -9.35 -13.16 -1.28
N PHE A 176 -9.57 -12.13 -2.09
CA PHE A 176 -8.64 -11.67 -3.12
C PHE A 176 -7.53 -10.73 -2.61
N CYS A 177 -7.57 -10.31 -1.35
CA CYS A 177 -6.70 -9.27 -0.82
C CYS A 177 -5.46 -9.85 -0.15
N ILE A 178 -4.30 -9.20 -0.37
CA ILE A 178 -3.05 -9.55 0.30
C ILE A 178 -3.11 -9.44 1.84
N ASP A 179 -4.03 -8.66 2.37
CA ASP A 179 -4.22 -8.45 3.81
C ASP A 179 -5.42 -9.22 4.39
N ALA A 180 -5.95 -10.22 3.65
CA ALA A 180 -7.11 -11.00 4.07
C ALA A 180 -6.93 -11.69 5.43
N GLU A 181 -5.72 -12.13 5.73
CA GLU A 181 -5.36 -12.86 6.97
C GLU A 181 -4.45 -12.04 7.90
N VAL A 182 -4.26 -10.76 7.60
CA VAL A 182 -3.44 -9.87 8.43
C VAL A 182 -4.31 -9.18 9.45
N ALA A 183 -4.12 -9.54 10.72
CA ALA A 183 -4.89 -8.97 11.83
C ALA A 183 -4.77 -7.43 11.86
N TYR A 184 -5.91 -6.76 12.09
CA TYR A 184 -5.92 -5.31 12.26
C TYR A 184 -5.18 -4.91 13.54
N GLN A 185 -4.17 -4.06 13.40
CA GLN A 185 -3.38 -3.51 14.50
C GLN A 185 -3.30 -1.99 14.40
N PRO A 186 -4.02 -1.22 15.23
CA PRO A 186 -3.85 0.23 15.29
C PRO A 186 -2.47 0.58 15.89
N LEU A 187 -1.85 1.62 15.35
CA LEU A 187 -0.65 2.22 15.91
C LEU A 187 -1.01 3.22 17.02
N GLU A 188 -0.01 3.63 17.79
CA GLU A 188 -0.19 4.55 18.92
C GLU A 188 -0.68 5.92 18.44
N PHE A 189 -1.86 6.37 18.89
CA PHE A 189 -2.47 7.63 18.46
C PHE A 189 -1.64 8.86 18.85
N GLU A 190 -0.88 8.81 19.93
CA GLU A 190 -0.03 9.93 20.32
C GLU A 190 1.14 10.11 19.33
N ALA A 191 1.70 9.03 18.81
CA ALA A 191 2.71 9.09 17.74
C ALA A 191 2.12 9.72 16.47
N ILE A 192 0.87 9.39 16.12
CA ILE A 192 0.17 10.02 14.99
C ILE A 192 -0.01 11.53 15.21
N LYS A 193 -0.35 11.98 16.42
CA LYS A 193 -0.45 13.41 16.74
C LYS A 193 0.89 14.13 16.55
N GLU A 194 1.97 13.54 17.02
CA GLU A 194 3.32 14.10 16.87
C GLU A 194 3.70 14.23 15.39
N ASP A 195 3.41 13.22 14.59
CA ASP A 195 3.64 13.20 13.16
C ASP A 195 2.87 14.32 12.44
N LEU A 196 1.59 14.48 12.74
CA LEU A 196 0.76 15.56 12.17
C LEU A 196 1.29 16.95 12.55
N ARG A 197 1.66 17.16 13.81
CA ARG A 197 2.29 18.41 14.29
C ARG A 197 3.59 18.66 13.54
N PHE A 198 4.43 17.65 13.39
CA PHE A 198 5.70 17.78 12.69
C PHE A 198 5.55 18.14 11.21
N VAL A 199 4.67 17.47 10.48
CA VAL A 199 4.40 17.74 9.05
C VAL A 199 3.95 19.19 8.85
N ARG A 200 3.14 19.71 9.77
CA ARG A 200 2.73 21.12 9.75
C ARG A 200 3.89 22.11 9.92
N THR A 201 5.00 21.72 10.56
CA THR A 201 6.20 22.58 10.62
C THR A 201 6.96 22.65 9.31
N LYS A 202 6.79 21.64 8.43
CA LYS A 202 7.54 21.54 7.17
C LYS A 202 6.86 22.27 6.01
N TYR A 203 5.53 22.33 6.01
CA TYR A 203 4.75 22.94 4.94
C TYR A 203 3.57 23.74 5.49
N LYS A 204 3.27 24.86 4.82
CA LYS A 204 2.11 25.69 5.17
C LYS A 204 0.79 24.92 5.04
N ARG A 205 0.67 24.08 4.01
CA ARG A 205 -0.47 23.20 3.75
C ARG A 205 0.04 21.89 3.14
N PRO A 206 0.46 20.93 3.96
CA PRO A 206 0.94 19.64 3.47
C PRO A 206 -0.20 18.80 2.90
N VAL A 207 0.15 17.89 1.98
CA VAL A 207 -0.71 16.79 1.57
C VAL A 207 -0.22 15.54 2.26
N VAL A 208 -1.09 14.87 3.01
CA VAL A 208 -0.81 13.61 3.71
C VAL A 208 -1.65 12.50 3.10
N SER A 209 -1.00 11.43 2.70
CA SER A 209 -1.65 10.21 2.24
C SER A 209 -1.59 9.14 3.32
N TRP A 210 -2.77 8.70 3.77
CA TRP A 210 -2.91 7.59 4.69
C TRP A 210 -2.75 6.27 3.94
N TYR A 211 -1.80 5.45 4.40
CA TYR A 211 -1.48 4.15 3.82
C TYR A 211 -2.11 2.99 4.59
N ASP A 212 -3.06 3.32 5.47
CA ASP A 212 -3.88 2.30 6.13
C ASP A 212 -4.63 1.47 5.08
N PRO A 213 -4.63 0.15 5.16
CA PRO A 213 -5.40 -0.69 4.22
C PRO A 213 -6.90 -0.38 4.21
N ASN A 214 -7.41 0.24 5.29
CA ASN A 214 -8.77 0.73 5.40
C ASN A 214 -8.88 1.83 6.47
N PHE A 215 -8.71 3.07 6.06
CA PHE A 215 -8.85 4.23 6.96
C PHE A 215 -10.27 4.32 7.54
N GLY A 216 -10.36 4.62 8.82
CA GLY A 216 -11.63 4.88 9.49
C GLY A 216 -12.25 3.66 10.18
N VAL A 217 -11.54 2.53 10.28
CA VAL A 217 -11.99 1.38 11.09
C VAL A 217 -12.23 1.82 12.54
N ARG A 218 -11.36 2.69 13.08
CA ARG A 218 -11.54 3.39 14.37
C ARG A 218 -11.79 4.88 14.12
N PHE A 219 -12.85 5.20 13.38
CA PHE A 219 -13.11 6.53 12.83
C PHE A 219 -13.03 7.64 13.86
N ASP A 220 -13.72 7.49 14.99
CA ASP A 220 -13.79 8.53 16.02
C ASP A 220 -12.43 8.79 16.69
N ASP A 221 -11.65 7.74 16.92
CA ASP A 221 -10.31 7.86 17.50
C ASP A 221 -9.36 8.60 16.54
N TYR A 222 -9.38 8.26 15.24
CA TYR A 222 -8.58 8.94 14.22
C TYR A 222 -8.97 10.41 14.08
N MET A 223 -10.27 10.69 14.00
CA MET A 223 -10.72 12.05 13.83
C MET A 223 -10.41 12.91 15.06
N SER A 224 -10.60 12.38 16.28
CA SER A 224 -10.21 13.06 17.51
C SER A 224 -8.71 13.30 17.57
N THR A 225 -7.92 12.33 17.14
CA THR A 225 -6.44 12.44 17.05
C THR A 225 -6.02 13.59 16.11
N ILE A 226 -6.64 13.70 14.94
CA ILE A 226 -6.38 14.78 13.97
C ILE A 226 -6.79 16.13 14.56
N GLU A 227 -8.00 16.22 15.13
CA GLU A 227 -8.57 17.45 15.71
C GLU A 227 -7.75 17.97 16.90
N ASP A 228 -7.19 17.07 17.72
CA ASP A 228 -6.32 17.43 18.84
C ASP A 228 -4.90 17.83 18.38
N ALA A 229 -4.46 17.31 17.25
CA ALA A 229 -3.08 17.51 16.78
C ALA A 229 -2.89 18.82 16.04
N VAL A 230 -3.84 19.19 15.16
CA VAL A 230 -3.67 20.28 14.19
C VAL A 230 -4.97 21.08 14.00
N PRO A 231 -4.89 22.36 13.62
CA PRO A 231 -6.09 23.15 13.31
C PRO A 231 -6.88 22.51 12.16
N MET A 232 -8.20 22.56 12.25
CA MET A 232 -9.09 22.03 11.21
C MET A 232 -8.73 22.58 9.83
N ASN A 233 -8.83 21.72 8.82
CA ASN A 233 -8.55 22.05 7.41
C ASN A 233 -7.14 22.64 7.15
N SER A 234 -6.17 22.32 7.99
CA SER A 234 -4.78 22.81 7.85
C SER A 234 -3.87 21.83 7.08
N ILE A 235 -4.34 20.62 6.87
CA ILE A 235 -3.71 19.55 6.09
C ILE A 235 -4.71 19.06 5.05
N ASP A 236 -4.23 18.75 3.85
CA ASP A 236 -5.04 18.06 2.85
C ASP A 236 -4.79 16.55 2.97
N PHE A 237 -5.85 15.78 3.26
CA PHE A 237 -5.77 14.33 3.45
C PHE A 237 -6.32 13.54 2.26
N ILE A 238 -5.66 12.42 1.98
CA ILE A 238 -6.09 11.39 1.04
C ILE A 238 -6.07 10.06 1.78
N ALA A 239 -7.10 9.22 1.63
CA ALA A 239 -7.16 7.93 2.31
C ALA A 239 -7.91 6.86 1.50
N GLU A 240 -7.48 5.61 1.63
CA GLU A 240 -8.28 4.45 1.24
C GLU A 240 -9.29 4.12 2.33
N SER A 241 -10.49 3.71 1.97
CA SER A 241 -11.54 3.36 2.93
C SER A 241 -12.55 2.40 2.30
N SER A 242 -13.58 2.04 3.07
CA SER A 242 -14.73 1.29 2.55
C SER A 242 -15.99 2.16 2.60
N LEU A 243 -16.90 1.97 1.64
CA LEU A 243 -18.17 2.71 1.60
C LEU A 243 -18.97 2.54 2.90
N SER A 244 -18.87 1.37 3.55
CA SER A 244 -19.55 1.09 4.81
C SER A 244 -19.21 2.05 5.95
N LEU A 245 -18.01 2.67 5.91
CA LEU A 245 -17.51 3.62 6.92
C LEU A 245 -17.87 5.08 6.60
N LEU A 246 -18.33 5.38 5.39
CA LEU A 246 -18.55 6.73 4.88
C LEU A 246 -20.01 7.20 5.06
N SER A 247 -20.48 7.27 6.30
CA SER A 247 -21.79 7.85 6.62
C SER A 247 -21.78 9.38 6.48
N GLU A 248 -22.94 10.00 6.32
CA GLU A 248 -23.05 11.47 6.19
C GLU A 248 -22.41 12.24 7.38
N PRO A 249 -22.61 11.83 8.66
CA PRO A 249 -21.89 12.44 9.77
C PRO A 249 -20.37 12.32 9.66
N HIS A 250 -19.86 11.16 9.22
CA HIS A 250 -18.42 10.97 8.98
C HIS A 250 -17.92 11.86 7.86
N LEU A 251 -18.66 12.00 6.76
CA LEU A 251 -18.29 12.86 5.63
C LEU A 251 -18.20 14.33 6.03
N LYS A 252 -19.13 14.83 6.85
CA LYS A 252 -19.07 16.20 7.41
C LYS A 252 -17.80 16.42 8.22
N ARG A 253 -17.43 15.44 9.04
CA ARG A 253 -16.23 15.52 9.88
C ARG A 253 -14.95 15.41 9.05
N LEU A 254 -14.90 14.53 8.05
CA LEU A 254 -13.80 14.44 7.08
C LEU A 254 -13.61 15.77 6.33
N GLN A 255 -14.68 16.35 5.80
CA GLN A 255 -14.65 17.64 5.10
C GLN A 255 -14.09 18.74 5.97
N ALA A 256 -14.59 18.87 7.21
CA ALA A 256 -14.15 19.88 8.16
C ALA A 256 -12.66 19.76 8.49
N ASN A 257 -12.12 18.56 8.50
CA ASN A 257 -10.73 18.27 8.83
C ASN A 257 -9.78 18.25 7.61
N GLY A 258 -10.27 18.55 6.40
CA GLY A 258 -9.43 18.78 5.24
C GLY A 258 -9.21 17.55 4.35
N PHE A 259 -10.03 16.50 4.48
CA PHE A 259 -9.99 15.40 3.53
C PHE A 259 -10.40 15.88 2.13
N LYS A 260 -9.59 15.55 1.13
CA LYS A 260 -9.78 15.94 -0.28
C LYS A 260 -10.11 14.78 -1.18
N ALA A 261 -9.64 13.60 -0.84
CA ALA A 261 -9.88 12.41 -1.60
C ALA A 261 -10.12 11.20 -0.69
N ILE A 262 -11.04 10.36 -1.12
CA ILE A 262 -11.30 9.05 -0.52
C ILE A 262 -11.36 8.00 -1.63
N LEU A 263 -10.80 6.81 -1.38
CA LEU A 263 -10.62 5.77 -2.38
C LEU A 263 -11.29 4.46 -1.92
N PRO A 264 -12.64 4.38 -1.94
CA PRO A 264 -13.33 3.18 -1.51
C PRO A 264 -13.27 2.05 -2.54
N GLY A 265 -13.15 0.80 -2.05
CA GLY A 265 -13.37 -0.40 -2.83
C GLY A 265 -14.87 -0.67 -3.06
N ILE A 266 -15.25 -0.93 -4.32
CA ILE A 266 -16.55 -1.45 -4.72
C ILE A 266 -16.42 -2.92 -5.13
N GLU A 267 -15.30 -3.25 -5.72
CA GLU A 267 -14.80 -4.54 -6.17
C GLU A 267 -15.63 -5.12 -7.33
N SER A 268 -16.86 -5.57 -7.08
CA SER A 268 -17.76 -6.15 -8.06
C SER A 268 -19.20 -5.70 -7.82
N TRP A 269 -20.06 -5.85 -8.84
CA TRP A 269 -21.51 -5.66 -8.71
C TRP A 269 -22.21 -6.87 -8.10
N TYR A 270 -21.49 -7.97 -7.92
CA TYR A 270 -21.94 -9.17 -7.23
C TYR A 270 -21.27 -9.29 -5.84
N ASP A 271 -21.57 -10.33 -5.10
CA ASP A 271 -21.16 -10.39 -3.70
C ASP A 271 -19.72 -10.92 -3.54
N MET A 272 -18.77 -10.04 -3.24
CA MET A 272 -17.38 -10.44 -2.94
C MET A 272 -16.88 -9.95 -1.57
N ALA A 273 -17.43 -8.86 -1.07
CA ALA A 273 -17.05 -8.32 0.23
C ALA A 273 -18.12 -7.34 0.71
N ASN A 274 -18.54 -7.46 1.96
CA ASN A 274 -19.58 -6.57 2.53
C ASN A 274 -19.05 -5.16 2.88
N LYS A 275 -18.02 -4.69 2.16
CA LYS A 275 -17.41 -3.36 2.34
C LYS A 275 -18.31 -2.21 1.84
N SER A 276 -19.16 -2.47 0.87
CA SER A 276 -20.07 -1.46 0.31
C SER A 276 -21.31 -1.22 1.17
N LYS A 277 -21.58 -2.09 2.18
CA LYS A 277 -22.79 -2.05 3.03
C LYS A 277 -24.09 -2.14 2.23
N THR A 278 -24.07 -2.80 1.09
CA THR A 278 -25.24 -3.00 0.22
C THR A 278 -26.09 -4.22 0.63
N GLY A 279 -25.65 -4.96 1.65
CA GLY A 279 -26.30 -6.19 2.08
C GLY A 279 -26.24 -7.25 0.97
N LYS A 280 -27.38 -7.88 0.67
CA LYS A 280 -27.49 -8.89 -0.39
C LYS A 280 -27.81 -8.32 -1.78
N LYS A 281 -27.77 -7.00 -1.95
CA LYS A 281 -28.06 -6.35 -3.22
C LYS A 281 -26.98 -6.65 -4.25
N GLN A 282 -27.39 -7.00 -5.46
CA GLN A 282 -26.51 -7.37 -6.56
C GLN A 282 -26.99 -6.73 -7.87
N GLY A 283 -26.16 -6.75 -8.89
CA GLY A 283 -26.48 -6.24 -10.20
C GLY A 283 -26.92 -4.78 -10.18
N MET A 284 -28.00 -4.45 -10.88
CA MET A 284 -28.50 -3.08 -11.00
C MET A 284 -28.92 -2.46 -9.66
N GLU A 285 -29.48 -3.25 -8.76
CA GLU A 285 -29.87 -2.74 -7.42
C GLU A 285 -28.64 -2.26 -6.61
N LYS A 286 -27.50 -2.97 -6.73
CA LYS A 286 -26.24 -2.54 -6.13
C LYS A 286 -25.70 -1.28 -6.80
N VAL A 287 -25.77 -1.18 -8.14
CA VAL A 287 -25.37 0.02 -8.89
C VAL A 287 -26.10 1.26 -8.39
N GLU A 288 -27.43 1.18 -8.25
CA GLU A 288 -28.26 2.30 -7.78
C GLU A 288 -27.83 2.77 -6.39
N VAL A 289 -27.73 1.85 -5.42
CA VAL A 289 -27.36 2.18 -4.03
C VAL A 289 -25.94 2.73 -3.94
N VAL A 290 -25.00 2.14 -4.67
CA VAL A 290 -23.61 2.62 -4.68
C VAL A 290 -23.52 3.98 -5.34
N SER A 291 -24.23 4.23 -6.45
CA SER A 291 -24.26 5.52 -7.12
C SER A 291 -24.82 6.63 -6.23
N GLU A 292 -25.93 6.36 -5.52
CA GLU A 292 -26.50 7.29 -4.55
C GLU A 292 -25.49 7.64 -3.45
N HIS A 293 -24.79 6.63 -2.92
CA HIS A 293 -23.78 6.83 -1.88
C HIS A 293 -22.57 7.61 -2.39
N VAL A 294 -22.04 7.27 -3.56
CA VAL A 294 -20.93 7.97 -4.21
C VAL A 294 -21.30 9.43 -4.49
N ASN A 295 -22.49 9.70 -5.01
CA ASN A 295 -22.98 11.06 -5.24
C ASN A 295 -23.20 11.82 -3.93
N MET A 296 -23.56 11.15 -2.83
CA MET A 296 -23.59 11.76 -1.51
C MET A 296 -22.18 12.16 -1.05
N ILE A 297 -21.18 11.27 -1.20
CA ILE A 297 -19.78 11.55 -0.83
C ILE A 297 -19.27 12.78 -1.58
N LEU A 298 -19.55 12.91 -2.88
CA LEU A 298 -19.12 14.03 -3.73
C LEU A 298 -19.72 15.40 -3.31
N ARG A 299 -20.75 15.44 -2.46
CA ARG A 299 -21.24 16.70 -1.87
C ARG A 299 -20.30 17.23 -0.77
N TYR A 300 -19.50 16.36 -0.17
CA TYR A 300 -18.60 16.70 0.94
C TYR A 300 -17.13 16.69 0.54
N LEU A 301 -16.72 15.75 -0.29
CA LEU A 301 -15.34 15.55 -0.69
C LEU A 301 -15.18 15.82 -2.20
N PRO A 302 -14.18 16.63 -2.60
CA PRO A 302 -14.04 17.03 -4.01
C PRO A 302 -13.61 15.92 -4.94
N TYR A 303 -13.06 14.80 -4.41
CA TYR A 303 -12.58 13.69 -5.23
C TYR A 303 -12.91 12.33 -4.58
N ILE A 304 -13.43 11.43 -5.37
CA ILE A 304 -13.61 10.03 -5.02
C ILE A 304 -13.07 9.14 -6.15
N GLN A 305 -12.20 8.19 -5.81
CA GLN A 305 -11.79 7.12 -6.70
C GLN A 305 -12.50 5.84 -6.30
N THR A 306 -13.33 5.30 -7.18
CA THR A 306 -14.06 4.05 -6.96
C THR A 306 -13.26 2.89 -7.55
N ASN A 307 -12.84 1.95 -6.70
CA ASN A 307 -11.97 0.85 -7.11
C ASN A 307 -12.79 -0.40 -7.39
N PHE A 308 -12.61 -0.96 -8.57
CA PHE A 308 -13.21 -2.23 -9.02
C PHE A 308 -12.10 -3.26 -9.21
N VAL A 309 -12.40 -4.54 -9.11
CA VAL A 309 -11.49 -5.63 -9.46
C VAL A 309 -12.09 -6.38 -10.64
N LEU A 310 -11.43 -6.36 -11.79
CA LEU A 310 -11.86 -7.10 -12.97
C LEU A 310 -11.25 -8.51 -13.00
N GLY A 311 -12.06 -9.49 -13.39
CA GLY A 311 -11.63 -10.89 -13.49
C GLY A 311 -11.97 -11.75 -12.27
N LEU A 312 -12.89 -11.30 -11.43
CA LEU A 312 -13.50 -12.12 -10.38
C LEU A 312 -14.50 -13.10 -10.98
N ASP A 313 -14.61 -14.31 -10.44
CA ASP A 313 -15.53 -15.34 -10.92
C ASP A 313 -17.00 -14.93 -10.90
N CYS A 314 -17.37 -14.07 -9.96
CA CYS A 314 -18.72 -13.54 -9.88
C CYS A 314 -19.08 -12.57 -11.00
N ASP A 315 -18.09 -12.08 -11.77
CA ASP A 315 -18.26 -11.15 -12.89
C ASP A 315 -18.25 -11.90 -14.23
N ASP A 316 -19.00 -12.99 -14.34
CA ASP A 316 -19.06 -13.78 -15.56
C ASP A 316 -19.86 -13.05 -16.66
N GLY A 317 -19.26 -12.99 -17.85
CA GLY A 317 -19.85 -12.38 -19.05
C GLY A 317 -19.86 -10.85 -19.12
N PRO A 318 -20.58 -10.26 -20.09
CA PRO A 318 -20.54 -8.83 -20.37
C PRO A 318 -21.40 -7.98 -19.42
N GLU A 319 -22.26 -8.60 -18.61
CA GLU A 319 -23.22 -7.87 -17.77
C GLU A 319 -22.52 -6.94 -16.77
N SER A 320 -21.44 -7.40 -16.14
CA SER A 320 -20.65 -6.58 -15.20
C SER A 320 -20.12 -5.31 -15.82
N PHE A 321 -19.71 -5.36 -17.10
CA PHE A 321 -19.26 -4.18 -17.83
C PHE A 321 -20.42 -3.22 -18.14
N GLU A 322 -21.61 -3.73 -18.49
CA GLU A 322 -22.77 -2.89 -18.73
C GLU A 322 -23.28 -2.24 -17.45
N LEU A 323 -23.22 -2.93 -16.30
CA LEU A 323 -23.50 -2.36 -14.99
C LEU A 323 -22.49 -1.27 -14.63
N THR A 324 -21.21 -1.49 -14.92
CA THR A 324 -20.17 -0.49 -14.68
C THR A 324 -20.35 0.77 -15.56
N LYS A 325 -20.74 0.63 -16.83
CA LYS A 325 -21.11 1.77 -17.67
C LYS A 325 -22.27 2.57 -17.06
N LYS A 326 -23.33 1.88 -16.61
CA LYS A 326 -24.45 2.53 -15.95
C LYS A 326 -24.02 3.28 -14.68
N PHE A 327 -23.13 2.69 -13.88
CA PHE A 327 -22.56 3.37 -12.73
C PHE A 327 -21.82 4.66 -13.13
N VAL A 328 -21.00 4.61 -14.16
CA VAL A 328 -20.27 5.80 -14.66
C VAL A 328 -21.25 6.88 -15.14
N ASP A 329 -22.31 6.50 -15.83
CA ASP A 329 -23.36 7.43 -16.27
C ASP A 329 -24.11 8.05 -15.09
N MET A 330 -24.37 7.28 -14.03
CA MET A 330 -25.07 7.74 -12.82
C MET A 330 -24.16 8.55 -11.86
N SER A 331 -22.87 8.39 -11.97
CA SER A 331 -21.87 9.03 -11.09
C SER A 331 -20.71 9.64 -11.89
N PRO A 332 -20.99 10.58 -12.82
CA PRO A 332 -20.01 11.07 -13.80
C PRO A 332 -18.85 11.88 -13.18
N ALA A 333 -19.00 12.32 -11.94
CA ALA A 333 -17.95 13.04 -11.22
C ALA A 333 -17.03 12.12 -10.40
N ALA A 334 -17.34 10.82 -10.29
CA ALA A 334 -16.47 9.84 -9.69
C ALA A 334 -15.37 9.41 -10.68
N PHE A 335 -14.19 9.09 -10.16
CA PHE A 335 -13.10 8.53 -10.94
C PHE A 335 -13.05 7.01 -10.76
N PRO A 336 -13.49 6.20 -11.73
CA PRO A 336 -13.43 4.75 -11.61
C PRO A 336 -12.02 4.24 -11.94
N ALA A 337 -11.50 3.33 -11.12
CA ALA A 337 -10.26 2.58 -11.37
C ALA A 337 -10.58 1.10 -11.54
N PHE A 338 -9.95 0.46 -12.52
CA PHE A 338 -10.23 -0.91 -12.96
C PHE A 338 -8.98 -1.80 -12.91
N PRO A 339 -8.40 -2.06 -11.73
CA PRO A 339 -7.33 -3.04 -11.62
C PRO A 339 -7.83 -4.43 -12.02
N LEU A 340 -6.95 -5.19 -12.68
CA LEU A 340 -7.16 -6.60 -12.90
C LEU A 340 -6.92 -7.37 -11.60
N LEU A 341 -7.64 -8.48 -11.42
CA LEU A 341 -7.37 -9.40 -10.33
C LEU A 341 -5.91 -9.85 -10.41
N THR A 342 -5.14 -9.49 -9.39
CA THR A 342 -3.72 -9.82 -9.31
C THR A 342 -3.54 -11.07 -8.46
N SER A 343 -2.68 -11.97 -8.91
CA SER A 343 -2.28 -13.13 -8.13
C SER A 343 -1.35 -12.68 -6.99
N PHE A 344 -1.81 -12.86 -5.75
CA PHE A 344 -1.04 -12.58 -4.54
C PHE A 344 -0.47 -13.86 -3.89
N GLY A 345 -0.28 -14.94 -4.68
CA GLY A 345 0.36 -16.17 -4.25
C GLY A 345 -0.23 -16.68 -2.92
N GLU A 346 0.65 -17.00 -1.98
CA GLU A 346 0.26 -17.53 -0.66
C GLU A 346 -0.46 -16.52 0.23
N ALA A 347 -0.37 -15.23 -0.08
CA ALA A 347 -0.94 -14.18 0.77
C ALA A 347 -2.45 -13.94 0.56
N ALA A 348 -3.08 -14.49 -0.48
CA ALA A 348 -4.50 -14.31 -0.75
C ALA A 348 -5.23 -15.66 -0.85
N PRO A 349 -6.26 -15.92 -0.03
CA PRO A 349 -7.02 -17.18 -0.03
C PRO A 349 -7.58 -17.57 -1.39
N LEU A 350 -8.18 -16.62 -2.13
CA LEU A 350 -8.71 -16.87 -3.47
C LEU A 350 -7.63 -17.36 -4.44
N ASN A 351 -6.41 -16.89 -4.28
CA ASN A 351 -5.31 -17.28 -5.13
C ASN A 351 -4.86 -18.73 -4.88
N LEU A 352 -4.84 -19.14 -3.62
CA LEU A 352 -4.57 -20.54 -3.24
C LEU A 352 -5.65 -21.48 -3.77
N GLU A 353 -6.92 -21.07 -3.71
CA GLU A 353 -8.04 -21.80 -4.30
C GLU A 353 -7.83 -21.98 -5.81
N TYR A 354 -7.57 -20.92 -6.55
CA TYR A 354 -7.35 -20.97 -8.00
C TYR A 354 -6.11 -21.77 -8.39
N GLN A 355 -5.05 -21.73 -7.59
CA GLN A 355 -3.87 -22.58 -7.79
C GLN A 355 -4.21 -24.05 -7.60
N GLY A 356 -4.96 -24.39 -6.54
CA GLY A 356 -5.43 -25.75 -6.26
C GLY A 356 -6.30 -26.33 -7.39
N GLU A 357 -7.08 -25.47 -8.05
CA GLU A 357 -7.91 -25.83 -9.20
C GLU A 357 -7.16 -25.81 -10.54
N GLY A 358 -5.88 -25.44 -10.56
CA GLY A 358 -5.08 -25.34 -11.79
C GLY A 358 -5.48 -24.18 -12.70
N ARG A 359 -6.15 -23.15 -12.17
CA ARG A 359 -6.67 -21.99 -12.91
C ARG A 359 -5.68 -20.82 -12.98
N VAL A 360 -4.66 -20.82 -12.15
CA VAL A 360 -3.62 -19.80 -12.12
C VAL A 360 -2.28 -20.41 -12.49
N LEU A 361 -1.59 -19.81 -13.43
CA LEU A 361 -0.22 -20.21 -13.75
C LEU A 361 0.70 -19.85 -12.58
N PRO A 362 1.74 -20.65 -12.31
CA PRO A 362 2.72 -20.31 -11.29
C PRO A 362 3.49 -19.04 -11.67
N PHE A 363 3.99 -18.31 -10.65
CA PHE A 363 4.91 -17.21 -10.88
C PHE A 363 6.13 -17.68 -11.72
N PRO A 364 6.62 -16.94 -12.73
CA PRO A 364 6.19 -15.58 -13.13
C PRO A 364 5.17 -15.55 -14.30
N PHE A 365 4.54 -16.65 -14.66
CA PHE A 365 3.75 -16.80 -15.89
C PHE A 365 2.28 -16.33 -15.79
N HIS A 366 1.86 -15.81 -14.65
CA HIS A 366 0.50 -15.34 -14.41
C HIS A 366 0.31 -13.81 -14.56
N PHE A 367 1.25 -13.16 -15.22
CA PHE A 367 1.19 -11.73 -15.58
C PHE A 367 1.05 -11.54 -17.08
#